data_a2dc1739ba547827c6db5a9287ff58f8
#
_entry.id   a2dc1739ba547827c6db5a9287ff58f8
#
_cell.length_a   1.000
_cell.length_b   1.000
_cell.length_c   1.000
_cell.angle_alpha   90.00
_cell.angle_beta   90.00
_cell.angle_gamma   90.00
#
_symmetry.space_group_name_H-M   'P 1'
#
loop_
_entity.id
_entity.type
_entity.pdbx_description
1 polymer ?
#
loop_
_entity_poly.entity_id
_entity_poly.type
_entity_poly.pdbx_seq_one_letter_code
_entity_poly.pdbx_strand_id
1 'polypeptide(L)'
;MRQSLSRYASALTAFTSSGSAFRVLHSTPQAPLPPPQTLYVLDSSFNPPTLAHLHIAASALLHDTQPSSPPKRLLLLLATQNADKAPKPASFDQRLLMMQLFASDLQSMLSQAQSPTTTNPSPIGIDVGVTKLPYFTDKALAISQSGVYPSSTTQVHLTGFDTLIRILDPKYYPPEKKLGALDWFLGHHRLRVAYRIGDQWGGRAAQDEYLRELELGEMEKHGGKREWVTEGRIVMCEGGKEDYAQIYLPFSGLQCDEFTSKGCG
;
A
#
# COMPACT_ATOMS: atom_id res chain seq x y z
N MET A 1 -14.81 -5.52 20.27
CA MET A 1 -13.34 -5.65 20.19
C MET A 1 -12.86 -7.09 20.39
N ARG A 2 -13.07 -7.77 21.53
CA ARG A 2 -12.61 -9.17 21.74
C ARG A 2 -13.09 -10.15 20.67
N GLN A 3 -14.36 -10.08 20.26
CA GLN A 3 -14.92 -10.93 19.20
C GLN A 3 -14.22 -10.72 17.84
N SER A 4 -13.89 -9.48 17.49
CA SER A 4 -13.17 -9.16 16.24
C SER A 4 -11.74 -9.70 16.26
N LEU A 5 -11.02 -9.61 17.39
CA LEU A 5 -9.69 -10.20 17.55
C LEU A 5 -9.74 -11.72 17.38
N SER A 6 -10.67 -12.41 18.06
CA SER A 6 -10.84 -13.86 17.91
C SER A 6 -11.13 -14.27 16.47
N ARG A 7 -11.96 -13.50 15.76
CA ARG A 7 -12.25 -13.73 14.32
C ARG A 7 -10.97 -13.61 13.48
N TYR A 8 -10.15 -12.57 13.70
CA TYR A 8 -8.91 -12.40 12.95
C TYR A 8 -7.87 -13.47 13.29
N ALA A 9 -7.74 -13.86 14.56
CA ALA A 9 -6.87 -14.96 14.96
C ALA A 9 -7.24 -16.27 14.24
N SER A 10 -8.54 -16.62 14.21
CA SER A 10 -9.04 -17.80 13.49
C SER A 10 -8.83 -17.70 11.98
N ALA A 11 -9.08 -16.53 11.38
CA ALA A 11 -8.88 -16.29 9.95
C ALA A 11 -7.39 -16.40 9.55
N LEU A 12 -6.48 -15.88 10.38
CA LEU A 12 -5.03 -16.01 10.20
C LEU A 12 -4.58 -17.47 10.27
N THR A 13 -5.05 -18.23 11.28
CA THR A 13 -4.73 -19.65 11.40
C THR A 13 -5.20 -20.42 10.15
N ALA A 14 -6.42 -20.17 9.72
CA ALA A 14 -6.96 -20.79 8.50
C ALA A 14 -6.20 -20.38 7.23
N PHE A 15 -5.73 -19.13 7.15
CA PHE A 15 -4.91 -18.65 6.04
C PHE A 15 -3.52 -19.28 6.05
N THR A 16 -2.82 -19.28 7.18
CA THR A 16 -1.46 -19.82 7.30
C THR A 16 -1.41 -21.32 7.01
N SER A 17 -2.46 -22.06 7.39
CA SER A 17 -2.59 -23.50 7.14
C SER A 17 -3.04 -23.84 5.70
N SER A 18 -3.56 -22.85 4.95
CA SER A 18 -4.03 -23.07 3.57
C SER A 18 -2.88 -23.03 2.56
N GLY A 19 -3.11 -23.55 1.34
CA GLY A 19 -2.21 -23.37 0.20
C GLY A 19 -2.27 -21.97 -0.44
N SER A 20 -3.16 -21.08 0.02
CA SER A 20 -3.34 -19.76 -0.56
C SER A 20 -2.17 -18.83 -0.21
N ALA A 21 -1.64 -18.11 -1.18
CA ALA A 21 -0.58 -17.09 -0.99
C ALA A 21 -1.13 -15.71 -0.64
N PHE A 22 -2.41 -15.44 -0.97
CA PHE A 22 -3.11 -14.17 -0.73
C PHE A 22 -4.57 -14.43 -0.37
N ARG A 23 -5.13 -13.60 0.53
CA ARG A 23 -6.55 -13.63 0.88
C ARG A 23 -7.03 -12.27 1.38
N VAL A 24 -8.24 -11.85 0.96
CA VAL A 24 -8.98 -10.74 1.55
C VAL A 24 -9.76 -11.25 2.76
N LEU A 25 -9.65 -10.57 3.90
CA LEU A 25 -10.27 -10.94 5.18
C LEU A 25 -11.42 -10.01 5.57
N HIS A 26 -11.45 -8.78 5.02
CA HIS A 26 -12.49 -7.79 5.30
C HIS A 26 -12.59 -6.79 4.15
N SER A 27 -13.80 -6.28 3.91
CA SER A 27 -14.06 -5.23 2.91
C SER A 27 -14.96 -4.15 3.52
N THR A 28 -14.68 -2.91 3.17
CA THR A 28 -15.47 -1.73 3.59
C THR A 28 -15.82 -0.91 2.33
N PRO A 29 -17.10 -0.64 2.04
CA PRO A 29 -18.28 -1.22 2.70
C PRO A 29 -18.39 -2.73 2.47
N GLN A 30 -19.17 -3.42 3.28
CA GLN A 30 -19.42 -4.87 3.11
C GLN A 30 -20.35 -5.19 1.93
N ALA A 31 -21.09 -4.19 1.44
CA ALA A 31 -21.93 -4.34 0.27
C ALA A 31 -21.12 -4.67 -0.97
N PRO A 32 -21.63 -5.51 -1.88
CA PRO A 32 -20.95 -5.79 -3.13
C PRO A 32 -20.70 -4.50 -3.93
N LEU A 33 -19.47 -4.33 -4.39
CA LEU A 33 -19.07 -3.23 -5.25
C LEU A 33 -18.68 -3.78 -6.63
N PRO A 34 -18.77 -2.95 -7.67
CA PRO A 34 -18.30 -3.35 -9.00
C PRO A 34 -16.81 -3.74 -8.95
N PRO A 35 -16.39 -4.70 -9.77
CA PRO A 35 -15.01 -5.13 -9.83
C PRO A 35 -14.11 -3.96 -10.24
N PRO A 36 -12.95 -3.78 -9.58
CA PRO A 36 -12.08 -2.64 -9.86
C PRO A 36 -11.34 -2.81 -11.20
N GLN A 37 -11.19 -1.72 -11.94
CA GLN A 37 -10.23 -1.64 -13.04
C GLN A 37 -8.85 -1.21 -12.52
N THR A 38 -8.82 -0.40 -11.46
CA THR A 38 -7.57 0.00 -10.77
C THR A 38 -7.63 -0.43 -9.31
N LEU A 39 -6.63 -1.20 -8.88
CA LEU A 39 -6.41 -1.63 -7.51
C LEU A 39 -5.17 -0.94 -6.95
N TYR A 40 -5.37 -0.01 -6.04
CA TYR A 40 -4.27 0.54 -5.25
C TYR A 40 -3.89 -0.45 -4.15
N VAL A 41 -2.61 -0.76 -4.02
CA VAL A 41 -2.11 -1.72 -3.03
C VAL A 41 -1.17 -0.99 -2.07
N LEU A 42 -1.57 -0.84 -0.83
CA LEU A 42 -0.73 -0.33 0.25
C LEU A 42 -0.24 -1.49 1.10
N ASP A 43 0.98 -1.92 0.82
CA ASP A 43 1.67 -3.01 1.54
C ASP A 43 2.52 -2.42 2.67
N SER A 44 2.14 -2.70 3.91
CA SER A 44 2.85 -2.19 5.09
C SER A 44 2.69 -3.11 6.29
N SER A 45 3.51 -2.87 7.32
CA SER A 45 3.41 -3.59 8.58
C SER A 45 2.19 -3.20 9.43
N PHE A 46 1.63 -2.00 9.22
CA PHE A 46 0.51 -1.43 10.00
C PHE A 46 0.66 -1.64 11.52
N ASN A 47 1.78 -1.20 12.05
CA ASN A 47 2.19 -1.50 13.44
C ASN A 47 2.58 -0.23 14.23
N PRO A 48 1.64 0.69 14.52
CA PRO A 48 0.26 0.80 14.03
C PRO A 48 0.14 1.43 12.63
N PRO A 49 -1.07 1.56 12.04
CA PRO A 49 -1.35 2.51 10.96
C PRO A 49 -1.01 3.94 11.40
N THR A 50 -0.49 4.75 10.49
CA THR A 50 -0.03 6.10 10.77
C THR A 50 -0.64 7.11 9.80
N LEU A 51 -0.48 8.40 10.08
CA LEU A 51 -0.88 9.48 9.16
C LEU A 51 -0.18 9.36 7.79
N ALA A 52 1.05 8.84 7.74
CA ALA A 52 1.73 8.59 6.47
C ALA A 52 0.97 7.57 5.61
N HIS A 53 0.44 6.49 6.20
CA HIS A 53 -0.41 5.53 5.48
C HIS A 53 -1.69 6.21 4.97
N LEU A 54 -2.30 7.06 5.80
CA LEU A 54 -3.50 7.82 5.43
C LEU A 54 -3.23 8.74 4.23
N HIS A 55 -2.16 9.52 4.30
CA HIS A 55 -1.80 10.46 3.24
C HIS A 55 -1.50 9.76 1.91
N ILE A 56 -0.70 8.69 1.95
CA ILE A 56 -0.36 7.91 0.75
C ILE A 56 -1.63 7.33 0.11
N ALA A 57 -2.52 6.73 0.92
CA ALA A 57 -3.75 6.12 0.43
C ALA A 57 -4.74 7.18 -0.11
N ALA A 58 -5.02 8.23 0.65
CA ALA A 58 -5.95 9.28 0.26
C ALA A 58 -5.47 10.05 -0.98
N SER A 59 -4.18 10.40 -1.03
CA SER A 59 -3.57 11.04 -2.20
C SER A 59 -3.74 10.19 -3.47
N ALA A 60 -3.55 8.87 -3.38
CA ALA A 60 -3.72 7.98 -4.53
C ALA A 60 -5.19 7.91 -5.00
N LEU A 61 -6.12 7.82 -4.07
CA LEU A 61 -7.53 7.69 -4.40
C LEU A 61 -8.15 8.98 -4.96
N LEU A 62 -7.72 10.13 -4.43
CA LEU A 62 -8.29 11.45 -4.76
C LEU A 62 -7.53 12.18 -5.88
N HIS A 63 -6.20 12.07 -5.90
CA HIS A 63 -5.33 12.93 -6.72
C HIS A 63 -4.37 12.18 -7.64
N ASP A 64 -4.60 10.88 -7.91
CA ASP A 64 -3.77 10.19 -8.91
C ASP A 64 -4.07 10.75 -10.30
N THR A 65 -3.11 11.45 -10.86
CA THR A 65 -3.17 12.08 -12.18
C THR A 65 -2.86 11.13 -13.33
N GLN A 66 -2.28 9.97 -13.00
CA GLN A 66 -2.00 8.95 -14.00
C GLN A 66 -3.29 8.27 -14.47
N PRO A 67 -3.32 7.72 -15.69
CA PRO A 67 -4.49 7.02 -16.18
C PRO A 67 -4.91 5.92 -15.20
N SER A 68 -5.96 6.16 -14.45
CA SER A 68 -6.57 5.21 -13.55
C SER A 68 -8.05 5.10 -13.88
N SER A 69 -8.44 3.92 -14.36
CA SER A 69 -9.84 3.71 -14.74
C SER A 69 -10.69 3.37 -13.53
N PRO A 70 -11.83 4.04 -13.34
CA PRO A 70 -12.82 3.62 -12.36
C PRO A 70 -13.51 2.30 -12.81
N PRO A 71 -14.01 1.48 -11.90
CA PRO A 71 -14.00 1.65 -10.46
C PRO A 71 -12.62 1.45 -9.83
N LYS A 72 -12.31 2.26 -8.81
CA LYS A 72 -11.09 2.19 -8.00
C LYS A 72 -11.33 1.41 -6.71
N ARG A 73 -10.31 0.70 -6.25
CA ARG A 73 -10.33 0.02 -4.95
C ARG A 73 -8.97 0.12 -4.27
N LEU A 74 -8.96 0.18 -2.95
CA LEU A 74 -7.74 0.11 -2.15
C LEU A 74 -7.63 -1.25 -1.48
N LEU A 75 -6.47 -1.88 -1.54
CA LEU A 75 -6.11 -3.04 -0.76
C LEU A 75 -5.05 -2.64 0.27
N LEU A 76 -5.40 -2.71 1.55
CA LEU A 76 -4.46 -2.67 2.66
C LEU A 76 -3.91 -4.08 2.82
N LEU A 77 -2.63 -4.28 2.55
CA LEU A 77 -2.00 -5.61 2.49
C LEU A 77 -1.01 -5.79 3.64
N LEU A 78 -1.18 -6.86 4.40
CA LEU A 78 -0.28 -7.26 5.48
C LEU A 78 0.46 -8.54 5.10
N ALA A 79 1.79 -8.47 5.01
CA ALA A 79 2.61 -9.67 4.87
C ALA A 79 2.77 -10.38 6.23
N THR A 80 2.41 -11.66 6.28
CA THR A 80 2.58 -12.49 7.48
C THR A 80 4.00 -13.02 7.63
N GLN A 81 4.81 -12.93 6.57
CA GLN A 81 6.25 -13.18 6.57
C GLN A 81 6.95 -11.92 6.09
N ASN A 82 7.84 -11.38 6.91
CA ASN A 82 8.71 -10.27 6.54
C ASN A 82 10.09 -10.79 6.23
N ALA A 83 10.71 -10.30 5.13
CA ALA A 83 12.09 -10.64 4.78
C ALA A 83 13.09 -10.17 5.86
N ASP A 84 12.77 -9.09 6.61
CA ASP A 84 13.75 -8.39 7.44
C ASP A 84 13.41 -8.28 8.94
N LYS A 85 12.21 -8.61 9.43
CA LYS A 85 11.84 -8.33 10.84
C LYS A 85 10.91 -9.35 11.48
N ALA A 86 11.24 -9.71 12.72
CA ALA A 86 10.32 -10.43 13.63
C ALA A 86 9.08 -9.57 13.97
N PRO A 87 7.88 -10.17 14.16
CA PRO A 87 6.65 -9.44 14.46
C PRO A 87 6.67 -8.90 15.89
N LYS A 88 6.96 -7.61 16.05
CA LYS A 88 6.86 -6.84 17.31
C LYS A 88 6.50 -5.38 16.98
N PRO A 89 5.80 -4.62 17.83
CA PRO A 89 5.23 -5.00 19.13
C PRO A 89 3.83 -5.63 19.07
N ALA A 90 2.95 -5.31 18.06
CA ALA A 90 1.58 -5.83 17.98
C ALA A 90 1.50 -7.18 17.26
N SER A 91 0.63 -8.07 17.70
CA SER A 91 0.31 -9.33 17.02
C SER A 91 -0.41 -9.09 15.68
N PHE A 92 -0.40 -10.07 14.78
CA PHE A 92 -1.03 -9.92 13.46
C PHE A 92 -2.55 -9.71 13.54
N ASP A 93 -3.25 -10.36 14.46
CA ASP A 93 -4.69 -10.16 14.68
C ASP A 93 -4.99 -8.74 15.18
N GLN A 94 -4.14 -8.17 16.05
CA GLN A 94 -4.23 -6.78 16.47
C GLN A 94 -3.99 -5.83 15.30
N ARG A 95 -2.99 -6.09 14.45
CA ARG A 95 -2.73 -5.28 13.25
C ARG A 95 -3.91 -5.31 12.27
N LEU A 96 -4.51 -6.48 12.04
CA LEU A 96 -5.69 -6.62 11.20
C LEU A 96 -6.89 -5.84 11.74
N LEU A 97 -7.08 -5.85 13.06
CA LEU A 97 -8.13 -5.03 13.68
C LEU A 97 -7.86 -3.54 13.48
N MET A 98 -6.61 -3.09 13.68
CA MET A 98 -6.23 -1.70 13.43
C MET A 98 -6.40 -1.31 11.96
N MET A 99 -6.08 -2.21 11.02
CA MET A 99 -6.30 -1.99 9.58
C MET A 99 -7.79 -1.89 9.25
N GLN A 100 -8.65 -2.69 9.88
CA GLN A 100 -10.10 -2.58 9.70
C GLN A 100 -10.63 -1.21 10.17
N LEU A 101 -10.19 -0.76 11.35
CA LEU A 101 -10.57 0.56 11.88
C LEU A 101 -10.08 1.67 10.94
N PHE A 102 -8.81 1.60 10.54
CA PHE A 102 -8.24 2.53 9.56
C PHE A 102 -9.02 2.55 8.24
N ALA A 103 -9.44 1.40 7.72
CA ALA A 103 -10.26 1.31 6.51
C ALA A 103 -11.61 2.02 6.69
N SER A 104 -12.26 1.87 7.85
CA SER A 104 -13.52 2.53 8.16
C SER A 104 -13.37 4.05 8.27
N ASP A 105 -12.30 4.52 8.92
CA ASP A 105 -12.01 5.95 9.06
C ASP A 105 -11.69 6.58 7.70
N LEU A 106 -10.84 5.94 6.91
CA LEU A 106 -10.52 6.39 5.55
C LEU A 106 -11.76 6.41 4.65
N GLN A 107 -12.62 5.39 4.71
CA GLN A 107 -13.89 5.36 3.98
C GLN A 107 -14.78 6.56 4.33
N SER A 108 -14.91 6.86 5.62
CA SER A 108 -15.70 7.99 6.11
C SER A 108 -15.15 9.32 5.60
N MET A 109 -13.83 9.48 5.65
CA MET A 109 -13.14 10.66 5.15
C MET A 109 -13.31 10.84 3.63
N LEU A 110 -13.15 9.77 2.85
CA LEU A 110 -13.34 9.81 1.40
C LEU A 110 -14.77 10.17 1.01
N SER A 111 -15.76 9.66 1.76
CA SER A 111 -17.18 9.97 1.53
C SER A 111 -17.49 11.45 1.78
N GLN A 112 -16.80 12.09 2.73
CA GLN A 112 -16.95 13.52 3.02
C GLN A 112 -16.20 14.41 2.00
N ALA A 113 -15.10 13.94 1.46
CA ALA A 113 -14.29 14.66 0.47
C ALA A 113 -14.93 14.68 -0.93
N GLN A 114 -15.86 13.78 -1.22
CA GLN A 114 -16.58 13.76 -2.48
C GLN A 114 -17.59 14.91 -2.52
N SER A 115 -17.41 15.82 -3.49
CA SER A 115 -18.27 17.01 -3.62
C SER A 115 -19.73 16.65 -3.90
N PRO A 116 -20.71 17.40 -3.34
CA PRO A 116 -22.14 17.21 -3.58
C PRO A 116 -22.55 17.36 -5.06
N THR A 117 -21.68 17.94 -5.89
CA THR A 117 -21.92 18.15 -7.31
C THR A 117 -21.63 16.94 -8.19
N THR A 118 -21.03 15.89 -7.65
CA THR A 118 -20.78 14.66 -8.41
C THR A 118 -22.05 13.82 -8.41
N THR A 119 -22.78 13.82 -9.52
CA THR A 119 -23.93 12.94 -9.72
C THR A 119 -23.47 11.47 -9.69
N ASN A 120 -23.81 10.73 -8.63
CA ASN A 120 -23.48 9.33 -8.37
C ASN A 120 -21.96 9.03 -8.25
N PRO A 121 -21.28 9.47 -7.19
CA PRO A 121 -19.93 9.00 -6.92
C PRO A 121 -19.95 7.51 -6.61
N SER A 122 -19.25 6.71 -7.43
CA SER A 122 -19.08 5.28 -7.12
C SER A 122 -18.30 5.15 -5.80
N PRO A 123 -18.82 4.41 -4.82
CA PRO A 123 -18.13 4.24 -3.55
C PRO A 123 -16.78 3.55 -3.77
N ILE A 124 -15.73 4.10 -3.17
CA ILE A 124 -14.40 3.51 -3.20
C ILE A 124 -14.37 2.36 -2.18
N GLY A 125 -14.13 1.14 -2.65
CA GLY A 125 -13.97 -0.01 -1.76
C GLY A 125 -12.59 -0.07 -1.14
N ILE A 126 -12.53 -0.50 0.14
CA ILE A 126 -11.27 -0.72 0.85
C ILE A 126 -11.27 -2.15 1.38
N ASP A 127 -10.31 -2.94 0.91
CA ASP A 127 -10.13 -4.32 1.33
C ASP A 127 -8.94 -4.44 2.30
N VAL A 128 -9.06 -5.31 3.29
CA VAL A 128 -7.98 -5.70 4.19
C VAL A 128 -7.58 -7.13 3.85
N GLY A 129 -6.34 -7.30 3.39
CA GLY A 129 -5.83 -8.57 2.94
C GLY A 129 -4.53 -8.98 3.62
N VAL A 130 -4.22 -10.26 3.48
CA VAL A 130 -2.98 -10.88 3.99
C VAL A 130 -2.27 -11.63 2.88
N THR A 131 -0.94 -11.68 2.97
CA THR A 131 -0.10 -12.48 2.07
C THR A 131 1.02 -13.19 2.83
N LYS A 132 1.48 -14.34 2.31
CA LYS A 132 2.66 -15.06 2.82
C LYS A 132 3.95 -14.62 2.12
N LEU A 133 3.83 -13.87 1.03
CA LEU A 133 4.94 -13.56 0.14
C LEU A 133 5.69 -12.30 0.61
N PRO A 134 7.01 -12.28 0.57
CA PRO A 134 7.80 -11.14 0.99
C PRO A 134 8.02 -10.11 -0.11
N TYR A 135 8.13 -10.52 -1.37
CA TYR A 135 8.53 -9.66 -2.49
C TYR A 135 7.35 -9.05 -3.25
N PHE A 136 7.52 -7.84 -3.76
CA PHE A 136 6.47 -7.10 -4.48
C PHE A 136 5.98 -7.82 -5.72
N THR A 137 6.88 -8.37 -6.53
CA THR A 137 6.56 -9.14 -7.74
C THR A 137 5.65 -10.33 -7.43
N ASP A 138 6.01 -11.10 -6.42
CA ASP A 138 5.27 -12.30 -6.04
C ASP A 138 3.90 -11.95 -5.46
N LYS A 139 3.82 -10.87 -4.66
CA LYS A 139 2.56 -10.34 -4.13
C LYS A 139 1.63 -9.92 -5.27
N ALA A 140 2.14 -9.16 -6.23
CA ALA A 140 1.37 -8.69 -7.38
C ALA A 140 0.84 -9.86 -8.21
N LEU A 141 1.68 -10.86 -8.46
CA LEU A 141 1.29 -12.07 -9.17
C LEU A 141 0.21 -12.86 -8.40
N ALA A 142 0.40 -13.06 -7.10
CA ALA A 142 -0.58 -13.77 -6.26
C ALA A 142 -1.93 -13.04 -6.20
N ILE A 143 -1.94 -11.71 -6.16
CA ILE A 143 -3.16 -10.91 -6.22
C ILE A 143 -3.85 -11.10 -7.58
N SER A 144 -3.11 -11.01 -8.70
CA SER A 144 -3.65 -11.20 -10.05
C SER A 144 -4.22 -12.61 -10.27
N GLN A 145 -3.60 -13.63 -9.70
CA GLN A 145 -4.00 -15.03 -9.85
C GLN A 145 -5.05 -15.49 -8.82
N SER A 146 -5.37 -14.66 -7.84
CA SER A 146 -6.26 -15.04 -6.73
C SER A 146 -7.72 -15.27 -7.12
N GLY A 147 -8.16 -14.72 -8.26
CA GLY A 147 -9.56 -14.67 -8.67
C GLY A 147 -10.43 -13.71 -7.84
N VAL A 148 -9.86 -13.00 -6.86
CA VAL A 148 -10.58 -11.99 -6.06
C VAL A 148 -10.86 -10.74 -6.88
N TYR A 149 -9.93 -10.35 -7.74
CA TYR A 149 -10.05 -9.24 -8.66
C TYR A 149 -9.97 -9.75 -10.11
N PRO A 150 -10.57 -9.04 -11.09
CA PRO A 150 -10.40 -9.39 -12.49
C PRO A 150 -8.92 -9.46 -12.91
N SER A 151 -8.58 -10.37 -13.79
CA SER A 151 -7.20 -10.49 -14.30
C SER A 151 -6.73 -9.26 -15.08
N SER A 152 -7.67 -8.45 -15.58
CA SER A 152 -7.42 -7.18 -16.26
C SER A 152 -7.18 -6.00 -15.31
N THR A 153 -7.32 -6.20 -13.99
CA THR A 153 -7.14 -5.14 -13.01
C THR A 153 -5.68 -4.68 -12.96
N THR A 154 -5.43 -3.41 -13.23
CA THR A 154 -4.11 -2.81 -13.05
C THR A 154 -3.85 -2.54 -11.58
N GLN A 155 -2.76 -3.05 -11.03
CA GLN A 155 -2.33 -2.75 -9.67
C GLN A 155 -1.43 -1.51 -9.67
N VAL A 156 -1.65 -0.61 -8.70
CA VAL A 156 -0.79 0.54 -8.40
C VAL A 156 -0.29 0.38 -6.98
N HIS A 157 0.96 -0.03 -6.83
CA HIS A 157 1.55 -0.24 -5.51
C HIS A 157 2.02 1.09 -4.91
N LEU A 158 1.50 1.39 -3.73
CA LEU A 158 1.76 2.63 -3.00
C LEU A 158 2.93 2.42 -2.05
N THR A 159 4.00 3.17 -2.24
CA THR A 159 5.24 3.01 -1.45
C THR A 159 5.81 4.36 -1.04
N GLY A 160 6.74 4.36 -0.11
CA GLY A 160 7.64 5.49 0.13
C GLY A 160 8.96 5.30 -0.63
N PHE A 161 9.71 6.37 -0.79
CA PHE A 161 11.02 6.36 -1.47
C PHE A 161 12.00 5.35 -0.85
N ASP A 162 12.01 5.19 0.48
CA ASP A 162 12.79 4.17 1.19
C ASP A 162 12.49 2.73 0.72
N THR A 163 11.26 2.48 0.33
CA THR A 163 10.83 1.18 -0.21
C THR A 163 11.22 1.05 -1.68
N LEU A 164 11.12 2.12 -2.47
CA LEU A 164 11.58 2.12 -3.86
C LEU A 164 13.05 1.71 -3.97
N ILE A 165 13.93 2.30 -3.15
CA ILE A 165 15.36 1.94 -3.13
C ILE A 165 15.54 0.44 -2.88
N ARG A 166 14.75 -0.15 -1.98
CA ARG A 166 14.81 -1.59 -1.71
C ARG A 166 14.25 -2.43 -2.85
N ILE A 167 13.17 -2.00 -3.51
CA ILE A 167 12.63 -2.69 -4.68
C ILE A 167 13.65 -2.69 -5.83
N LEU A 168 14.38 -1.60 -5.99
CA LEU A 168 15.40 -1.46 -7.05
C LEU A 168 16.80 -1.93 -6.61
N ASP A 169 16.95 -2.58 -5.45
CA ASP A 169 18.24 -3.15 -5.03
C ASP A 169 18.38 -4.59 -5.55
N PRO A 170 19.34 -4.85 -6.46
CA PRO A 170 19.53 -6.16 -7.09
C PRO A 170 19.76 -7.31 -6.11
N LYS A 171 20.24 -7.02 -4.88
CA LYS A 171 20.52 -8.06 -3.87
C LYS A 171 19.28 -8.88 -3.47
N TYR A 172 18.07 -8.33 -3.67
CA TYR A 172 16.80 -9.01 -3.35
C TYR A 172 16.33 -9.98 -4.44
N TYR A 173 17.05 -10.10 -5.56
CA TYR A 173 16.68 -10.92 -6.71
C TYR A 173 17.74 -12.01 -7.04
N PRO A 174 18.01 -12.95 -6.12
CA PRO A 174 18.91 -14.07 -6.39
C PRO A 174 18.29 -15.04 -7.44
N PRO A 175 19.13 -15.87 -8.12
CA PRO A 175 20.58 -15.95 -7.97
C PRO A 175 21.35 -14.90 -8.76
N GLU A 176 20.76 -14.32 -9.80
CA GLU A 176 21.46 -13.46 -10.77
C GLU A 176 21.68 -12.03 -10.26
N LYS A 177 21.02 -11.63 -9.18
CA LYS A 177 21.03 -10.26 -8.64
C LYS A 177 20.71 -9.23 -9.73
N LYS A 178 19.66 -9.48 -10.51
CA LYS A 178 19.24 -8.62 -11.61
C LYS A 178 17.81 -8.11 -11.42
N LEU A 179 17.60 -6.85 -11.80
CA LEU A 179 16.31 -6.17 -11.75
C LEU A 179 15.31 -6.65 -12.83
N GLY A 180 15.77 -7.47 -13.81
CA GLY A 180 14.87 -8.13 -14.78
C GLY A 180 13.75 -8.94 -14.14
N ALA A 181 13.90 -9.35 -12.88
CA ALA A 181 12.81 -9.95 -12.09
C ALA A 181 11.60 -9.01 -11.93
N LEU A 182 11.78 -7.69 -12.11
CA LEU A 182 10.70 -6.68 -12.06
C LEU A 182 9.97 -6.50 -13.40
N ASP A 183 10.44 -7.08 -14.50
CA ASP A 183 9.93 -6.84 -15.85
C ASP A 183 8.43 -7.15 -15.97
N TRP A 184 8.02 -8.32 -15.48
CA TRP A 184 6.59 -8.67 -15.50
C TRP A 184 5.79 -7.69 -14.66
N PHE A 185 6.26 -7.37 -13.45
CA PHE A 185 5.56 -6.48 -12.52
C PHE A 185 5.39 -5.08 -13.10
N LEU A 186 6.47 -4.44 -13.53
CA LEU A 186 6.43 -3.09 -14.09
C LEU A 186 5.90 -3.03 -15.54
N GLY A 187 5.87 -4.16 -16.24
CA GLY A 187 5.17 -4.28 -17.51
C GLY A 187 3.63 -4.23 -17.40
N HIS A 188 3.07 -4.70 -16.29
CA HIS A 188 1.62 -4.80 -16.09
C HIS A 188 1.08 -3.84 -15.03
N HIS A 189 1.90 -3.45 -14.06
CA HIS A 189 1.53 -2.71 -12.87
C HIS A 189 2.42 -1.48 -12.71
N ARG A 190 2.15 -0.67 -11.66
CA ARG A 190 2.86 0.59 -11.41
C ARG A 190 3.28 0.73 -9.95
N LEU A 191 4.31 1.55 -9.72
CA LEU A 191 4.70 2.07 -8.42
C LEU A 191 4.35 3.56 -8.35
N ARG A 192 3.59 3.94 -7.34
CA ARG A 192 3.35 5.33 -6.97
C ARG A 192 4.09 5.59 -5.66
N VAL A 193 5.13 6.41 -5.75
CA VAL A 193 6.16 6.56 -4.72
C VAL A 193 6.04 7.92 -4.05
N ALA A 194 5.74 7.92 -2.76
CA ALA A 194 5.68 9.15 -1.98
C ALA A 194 7.10 9.61 -1.57
N TYR A 195 7.36 10.90 -1.73
CA TYR A 195 8.58 11.51 -1.20
C TYR A 195 8.72 11.27 0.29
N ARG A 196 9.95 11.02 0.73
CA ARG A 196 10.31 10.96 2.15
C ARG A 196 10.89 12.27 2.61
N ILE A 197 10.39 12.77 3.74
CA ILE A 197 10.92 13.92 4.43
C ILE A 197 11.88 13.41 5.49
N GLY A 198 13.10 13.96 5.51
CA GLY A 198 14.13 13.63 6.50
C GLY A 198 15.51 13.51 5.87
N ASP A 199 16.53 13.90 6.60
CA ASP A 199 17.91 14.04 6.13
C ASP A 199 18.54 12.72 5.67
N GLN A 200 18.11 11.60 6.22
CA GLN A 200 18.65 10.28 5.87
C GLN A 200 18.32 9.81 4.44
N TRP A 201 17.32 10.44 3.78
CA TRP A 201 16.88 10.07 2.41
C TRP A 201 17.28 11.15 1.39
N GLY A 202 18.04 12.14 1.79
CA GLY A 202 18.24 13.37 1.03
C GLY A 202 16.98 14.23 0.98
N GLY A 203 17.09 15.42 0.46
CA GLY A 203 15.92 16.25 0.15
C GLY A 203 15.20 15.74 -1.09
N ARG A 204 14.10 16.41 -1.46
CA ARG A 204 13.34 16.14 -2.68
C ARG A 204 14.25 16.03 -3.92
N ALA A 205 15.18 16.98 -4.09
CA ALA A 205 16.08 17.01 -5.24
C ALA A 205 16.94 15.75 -5.38
N ALA A 206 17.38 15.15 -4.26
CA ALA A 206 18.14 13.90 -4.29
C ALA A 206 17.28 12.70 -4.69
N GLN A 207 16.00 12.70 -4.30
CA GLN A 207 15.06 11.65 -4.68
C GLN A 207 14.64 11.77 -6.15
N ASP A 208 14.49 13.00 -6.66
CA ASP A 208 14.24 13.26 -8.08
C ASP A 208 15.47 12.85 -8.93
N GLU A 209 16.68 13.14 -8.45
CA GLU A 209 17.91 12.74 -9.14
C GLU A 209 18.05 11.21 -9.23
N TYR A 210 17.67 10.47 -8.19
CA TYR A 210 17.67 9.01 -8.24
C TYR A 210 16.76 8.46 -9.35
N LEU A 211 15.56 9.05 -9.56
CA LEU A 211 14.71 8.68 -10.68
C LEU A 211 15.31 9.08 -12.02
N ARG A 212 15.93 10.24 -12.07
CA ARG A 212 16.60 10.71 -13.28
C ARG A 212 17.76 9.80 -13.68
N GLU A 213 18.55 9.30 -12.74
CA GLU A 213 19.58 8.30 -12.99
C GLU A 213 19.01 7.01 -13.59
N LEU A 214 17.86 6.55 -13.08
CA LEU A 214 17.15 5.40 -13.65
C LEU A 214 16.66 5.70 -15.08
N GLU A 215 16.09 6.88 -15.33
CA GLU A 215 15.65 7.34 -16.65
C GLU A 215 16.82 7.44 -17.65
N LEU A 216 18.01 7.83 -17.20
CA LEU A 216 19.23 7.90 -18.00
C LEU A 216 19.86 6.52 -18.26
N GLY A 217 19.37 5.46 -17.60
CA GLY A 217 19.81 4.08 -17.82
C GLY A 217 20.93 3.62 -16.90
N GLU A 218 21.26 4.34 -15.83
CA GLU A 218 22.32 3.95 -14.87
C GLU A 218 22.09 2.57 -14.23
N MET A 219 20.83 2.12 -14.18
CA MET A 219 20.45 0.81 -13.65
C MET A 219 20.46 -0.32 -14.70
N GLU A 220 20.69 -0.03 -15.99
CA GLU A 220 20.66 -1.05 -17.07
C GLU A 220 21.74 -2.13 -16.87
N LYS A 221 22.89 -1.77 -16.30
CA LYS A 221 23.94 -2.72 -15.91
C LYS A 221 23.46 -3.78 -14.90
N HIS A 222 22.39 -3.48 -14.16
CA HIS A 222 21.76 -4.38 -13.23
C HIS A 222 20.43 -4.95 -13.76
N GLY A 223 20.10 -4.72 -15.03
CA GLY A 223 18.85 -5.18 -15.64
C GLY A 223 17.66 -4.26 -15.38
N GLY A 224 17.88 -3.05 -14.87
CA GLY A 224 16.85 -2.01 -14.81
C GLY A 224 16.54 -1.47 -16.21
N LYS A 225 15.41 -0.79 -16.36
CA LYS A 225 14.96 -0.24 -17.64
C LYS A 225 14.53 1.21 -17.48
N ARG A 226 14.99 2.08 -18.39
CA ARG A 226 14.59 3.50 -18.42
C ARG A 226 13.08 3.67 -18.67
N GLU A 227 12.47 2.73 -19.40
CA GLU A 227 11.04 2.70 -19.71
C GLU A 227 10.19 2.67 -18.46
N TRP A 228 10.70 2.14 -17.35
CA TRP A 228 9.95 2.14 -16.08
C TRP A 228 9.64 3.56 -15.58
N VAL A 229 10.48 4.54 -15.91
CA VAL A 229 10.24 5.97 -15.59
C VAL A 229 9.55 6.66 -16.76
N THR A 230 10.10 6.55 -17.98
CA THR A 230 9.58 7.28 -19.16
C THR A 230 8.15 6.91 -19.54
N GLU A 231 7.72 5.68 -19.25
CA GLU A 231 6.33 5.23 -19.44
C GLU A 231 5.43 5.42 -18.19
N GLY A 232 5.93 6.06 -17.15
CA GLY A 232 5.17 6.30 -15.93
C GLY A 232 4.85 5.03 -15.12
N ARG A 233 5.69 3.99 -15.21
CA ARG A 233 5.55 2.79 -14.38
C ARG A 233 6.02 3.05 -12.95
N ILE A 234 6.97 3.95 -12.78
CA ILE A 234 7.43 4.45 -11.48
C ILE A 234 7.24 5.96 -11.49
N VAL A 235 6.42 6.47 -10.57
CA VAL A 235 6.07 7.89 -10.49
C VAL A 235 6.23 8.38 -9.06
N MET A 236 6.98 9.48 -8.88
CA MET A 236 7.01 10.19 -7.61
C MET A 236 5.74 11.01 -7.40
N CYS A 237 5.30 11.10 -6.15
CA CYS A 237 4.14 11.91 -5.79
C CYS A 237 4.35 12.58 -4.43
N GLU A 238 3.67 13.70 -4.25
CA GLU A 238 3.63 14.38 -2.94
C GLU A 238 2.99 13.47 -1.90
N GLY A 239 3.60 13.40 -0.73
CA GLY A 239 3.07 12.67 0.43
C GLY A 239 1.94 13.41 1.16
N GLY A 240 1.40 14.48 0.56
CA GLY A 240 0.20 15.19 1.01
C GLY A 240 0.32 15.80 2.41
N LYS A 241 1.17 16.83 2.61
CA LYS A 241 1.13 17.63 3.84
C LYS A 241 0.25 18.87 3.73
N GLU A 242 0.07 19.43 2.53
CA GLU A 242 -0.50 20.78 2.37
C GLU A 242 -2.02 20.76 2.10
N ASP A 243 -2.55 19.74 1.46
CA ASP A 243 -3.98 19.71 1.06
C ASP A 243 -4.93 19.13 2.13
N TYR A 244 -4.42 18.45 3.13
CA TYR A 244 -5.26 17.79 4.15
C TYR A 244 -5.51 18.61 5.40
N ALA A 245 -4.92 19.78 5.54
CA ALA A 245 -5.21 20.69 6.66
C ALA A 245 -6.70 21.13 6.69
N GLN A 246 -7.39 21.06 5.56
CA GLN A 246 -8.83 21.34 5.45
C GLN A 246 -9.72 20.10 5.73
N ILE A 247 -9.15 18.88 5.75
CA ILE A 247 -9.89 17.63 5.97
C ILE A 247 -9.72 17.13 7.42
N TYR A 248 -8.96 17.85 8.25
CA TYR A 248 -8.82 17.53 9.66
C TYR A 248 -10.13 17.81 10.41
N LEU A 249 -11.05 16.85 10.37
CA LEU A 249 -11.96 16.65 11.49
C LEU A 249 -11.23 15.83 12.55
N PRO A 250 -11.43 16.15 13.82
CA PRO A 250 -10.67 15.52 14.89
C PRO A 250 -10.85 14.00 14.84
N PHE A 251 -9.78 13.27 14.95
CA PHE A 251 -9.76 11.84 15.31
C PHE A 251 -10.40 11.70 16.69
N SER A 252 -11.73 11.79 16.75
CA SER A 252 -12.50 11.68 17.99
C SER A 252 -12.70 10.21 18.34
N GLY A 253 -11.64 9.52 18.70
CA GLY A 253 -11.74 8.14 19.12
C GLY A 253 -10.44 7.46 19.56
N LEU A 254 -9.29 8.02 19.23
CA LEU A 254 -8.00 7.54 19.74
C LEU A 254 -7.35 8.66 20.57
N GLN A 255 -7.84 8.83 21.79
CA GLN A 255 -7.06 9.58 22.80
C GLN A 255 -5.77 8.80 23.03
N CYS A 256 -4.65 9.41 22.62
CA CYS A 256 -3.28 8.90 22.85
C CYS A 256 -2.85 8.91 24.33
N ASP A 257 -3.74 9.16 25.27
CA ASP A 257 -3.39 9.43 26.67
C ASP A 257 -3.13 8.18 27.52
N GLU A 258 -3.37 6.98 26.99
CA GLU A 258 -3.15 5.75 27.78
C GLU A 258 -1.84 4.97 27.46
N PHE A 259 -1.03 5.42 26.49
CA PHE A 259 0.19 4.67 26.11
C PHE A 259 1.52 5.32 26.52
N THR A 260 1.51 6.49 27.16
CA THR A 260 2.75 7.20 27.53
C THR A 260 3.13 7.16 29.00
N SER A 261 2.41 6.47 29.87
CA SER A 261 2.66 6.52 31.31
C SER A 261 3.15 5.23 31.98
N LYS A 262 3.76 4.28 31.24
CA LYS A 262 4.49 3.18 31.89
C LYS A 262 5.74 2.80 31.09
N GLY A 263 6.87 3.38 31.47
CA GLY A 263 8.16 2.87 31.00
C GLY A 263 9.33 3.83 31.05
N CYS A 264 9.58 4.46 32.20
CA CYS A 264 10.90 4.88 32.63
C CYS A 264 11.00 4.61 34.13
N GLY A 265 11.66 3.55 34.46
CA GLY A 265 12.09 3.12 35.78
C GLY A 265 13.06 1.97 35.62
#